data_7291cdf264d8c321a62c6aadb26791b5
#
_entry.id   7291cdf264d8c321a62c6aadb26791b5
#
_cell.length_a   1.000
_cell.length_b   1.000
_cell.length_c   1.000
_cell.angle_alpha   90.00
_cell.angle_beta   90.00
_cell.angle_gamma   90.00
#
_symmetry.space_group_name_H-M   'P 1'
#
loop_
_entity.id
_entity.type
_entity.pdbx_description
1 polymer ?
#
loop_
_entity_poly.entity_id
_entity_poly.type
_entity_poly.pdbx_seq_one_letter_code
_entity_poly.pdbx_strand_id
1 'polypeptide(L)'
;MSLRYMDYMSTISSDKLHEGLFAHGMFTEKLPPIFTSENFFQFYKSTPDAFPKSLCQKPHGVIYFESWRNTNVPRLYAIPHPIAYYNLCQCLSDHRNELKTHFAQQTHAQSHKVSRIHIRKQKNSKSLFAMTYHNWKIDASPEPDLQIGNRYMVRADISTCFQSMYTHALPWALVGKLTAKQSKADRTVWYNILDQKSMKVKNGETHGFLIGPHASNLLSEIILTAIDNKLVTADWKYIRHIDDYTCYVPSYEKAQEFLIDLRSCLKEYDLSLNHKKTKILPLPTAAKPSWIYTLTTFQLIRREGHITYTGVQAYLDMAIGLMLTHDDTAIINYAIKMLEKQSLTQNAKSYCLKTMLHLSVIYPYLIPLLPEYVFKPYHATPAHIRKISEILYRSAVTSKNYEAAIYAIYFSLKYKVELPAVTAENAINSDSCLLKLFVWLYFEKTGDIDSMQKMRDHAAELAAQDFDGYWLFVYESLPEKLLVNEWQIMKHAGISFIQDV
;
A
#
# COMPACT_ATOMS: atom_id res chain seq x y z
N MET A 1 26.23 -3.86 -13.91
CA MET A 1 25.05 -4.61 -14.43
C MET A 1 23.89 -4.43 -13.48
N SER A 2 22.73 -4.09 -13.99
CA SER A 2 21.48 -4.04 -13.22
C SER A 2 21.14 -5.46 -12.75
N LEU A 3 20.81 -5.65 -11.47
CA LEU A 3 20.41 -6.94 -10.92
C LEU A 3 19.03 -7.34 -11.49
N ARG A 4 18.91 -8.56 -11.96
CA ARG A 4 17.65 -9.12 -12.48
C ARG A 4 16.75 -9.61 -11.34
N TYR A 5 15.46 -9.87 -11.61
CA TYR A 5 14.53 -10.44 -10.63
C TYR A 5 15.07 -11.68 -9.94
N MET A 6 15.65 -12.60 -10.70
CA MET A 6 16.21 -13.84 -10.13
C MET A 6 17.37 -13.60 -9.18
N ASP A 7 18.16 -12.53 -9.40
CA ASP A 7 19.28 -12.20 -8.52
C ASP A 7 18.76 -11.74 -7.16
N TYR A 8 17.70 -10.91 -7.15
CA TYR A 8 17.04 -10.50 -5.91
C TYR A 8 16.34 -11.67 -5.21
N MET A 9 15.59 -12.49 -5.94
CA MET A 9 14.96 -13.70 -5.41
C MET A 9 15.99 -14.68 -4.85
N SER A 10 17.22 -14.72 -5.40
CA SER A 10 18.30 -15.57 -4.90
C SER A 10 18.84 -15.12 -3.55
N THR A 11 18.71 -13.84 -3.20
CA THR A 11 19.15 -13.28 -1.91
C THR A 11 18.13 -13.47 -0.78
N ILE A 12 16.91 -13.94 -1.10
CA ILE A 12 15.82 -14.11 -0.15
C ILE A 12 15.52 -15.61 -0.03
N SER A 13 15.70 -16.21 1.16
CA SER A 13 15.30 -17.61 1.43
C SER A 13 13.77 -17.76 1.44
N SER A 14 13.25 -19.00 1.34
CA SER A 14 11.81 -19.27 1.48
C SER A 14 11.26 -18.74 2.78
N ASP A 15 11.92 -18.97 3.91
CA ASP A 15 11.54 -18.45 5.22
C ASP A 15 11.46 -16.93 5.25
N LYS A 16 12.45 -16.25 4.67
CA LYS A 16 12.46 -14.78 4.61
C LYS A 16 11.41 -14.23 3.66
N LEU A 17 11.08 -14.96 2.61
CA LEU A 17 9.98 -14.59 1.72
C LEU A 17 8.64 -14.69 2.47
N HIS A 18 8.42 -15.80 3.19
CA HIS A 18 7.22 -16.00 3.99
C HIS A 18 7.07 -14.92 5.09
N GLU A 19 8.13 -14.70 5.88
CA GLU A 19 8.17 -13.67 6.92
C GLU A 19 7.88 -12.27 6.34
N GLY A 20 8.54 -11.91 5.25
CA GLY A 20 8.37 -10.60 4.62
C GLY A 20 6.99 -10.37 3.99
N LEU A 21 6.39 -11.42 3.41
CA LEU A 21 5.04 -11.32 2.83
C LEU A 21 3.96 -11.31 3.91
N PHE A 22 4.12 -12.09 4.98
CA PHE A 22 3.12 -12.21 6.03
C PHE A 22 3.38 -11.29 7.22
N ALA A 23 4.48 -11.53 7.97
CA ALA A 23 4.73 -10.81 9.23
C ALA A 23 4.90 -9.29 9.03
N HIS A 24 5.42 -8.89 7.87
CA HIS A 24 5.70 -7.48 7.54
C HIS A 24 4.92 -6.98 6.31
N GLY A 25 4.01 -7.76 5.77
CA GLY A 25 3.30 -7.45 4.53
C GLY A 25 1.79 -7.71 4.58
N MET A 26 1.23 -8.09 5.72
CA MET A 26 -0.22 -8.26 5.88
C MET A 26 -0.93 -6.91 5.99
N PHE A 27 -0.37 -6.00 6.78
CA PHE A 27 -0.89 -4.65 6.98
C PHE A 27 -0.14 -3.65 6.09
N THR A 28 -0.87 -2.73 5.49
CA THR A 28 -0.27 -1.67 4.66
C THR A 28 0.29 -0.54 5.50
N GLU A 29 1.36 0.11 5.01
CA GLU A 29 1.95 1.32 5.61
C GLU A 29 1.01 2.54 5.64
N LYS A 30 -0.21 2.43 5.08
CA LYS A 30 -1.24 3.48 5.16
C LYS A 30 -1.95 3.54 6.50
N LEU A 31 -1.94 2.44 7.21
CA LEU A 31 -2.51 2.37 8.56
C LEU A 31 -1.58 3.03 9.59
N PRO A 32 -2.12 3.51 10.72
CA PRO A 32 -1.29 3.87 11.86
C PRO A 32 -0.35 2.73 12.24
N PRO A 33 0.91 3.00 12.65
CA PRO A 33 1.94 1.98 12.84
C PRO A 33 1.80 1.22 14.18
N ILE A 34 0.59 0.76 14.46
CA ILE A 34 0.26 -0.07 15.64
C ILE A 34 -0.07 -1.52 15.24
N PHE A 35 -0.26 -1.77 13.94
CA PHE A 35 -0.64 -3.10 13.48
C PHE A 35 0.57 -4.01 13.27
N THR A 36 0.43 -5.27 13.67
CA THR A 36 1.44 -6.31 13.51
C THR A 36 0.82 -7.66 13.24
N SER A 37 1.52 -8.50 12.48
CA SER A 37 1.21 -9.92 12.32
C SER A 37 2.39 -10.82 12.72
N GLU A 38 3.42 -10.23 13.37
CA GLU A 38 4.65 -10.95 13.74
C GLU A 38 4.36 -12.08 14.76
N ASN A 39 3.58 -11.79 15.81
CA ASN A 39 3.26 -12.78 16.84
C ASN A 39 2.46 -13.96 16.30
N PHE A 40 1.46 -13.68 15.44
CA PHE A 40 0.72 -14.73 14.76
C PHE A 40 1.63 -15.58 13.86
N PHE A 41 2.53 -14.94 13.11
CA PHE A 41 3.48 -15.64 12.23
C PHE A 41 4.36 -16.61 13.03
N GLN A 42 4.93 -16.18 14.16
CA GLN A 42 5.78 -17.01 14.99
C GLN A 42 4.98 -18.18 15.60
N PHE A 43 3.79 -17.91 16.10
CA PHE A 43 2.91 -18.93 16.66
C PHE A 43 2.56 -20.00 15.63
N TYR A 44 2.03 -19.60 14.46
CA TYR A 44 1.59 -20.57 13.45
C TYR A 44 2.77 -21.34 12.83
N LYS A 45 3.94 -20.70 12.70
CA LYS A 45 5.17 -21.38 12.26
C LYS A 45 5.64 -22.44 13.24
N SER A 46 5.51 -22.20 14.55
CA SER A 46 5.91 -23.14 15.59
C SER A 46 4.87 -24.24 15.87
N THR A 47 3.61 -23.99 15.55
CA THR A 47 2.47 -24.89 15.79
C THR A 47 1.59 -25.04 14.54
N PRO A 48 2.10 -25.63 13.43
CA PRO A 48 1.39 -25.66 12.15
C PRO A 48 0.07 -26.47 12.20
N ASP A 49 -0.06 -27.39 13.15
CA ASP A 49 -1.26 -28.20 13.37
C ASP A 49 -2.24 -27.56 14.39
N ALA A 50 -1.99 -26.33 14.84
CA ALA A 50 -2.87 -25.65 15.80
C ALA A 50 -4.28 -25.43 15.26
N PHE A 51 -4.43 -25.35 13.94
CA PHE A 51 -5.72 -25.11 13.28
C PHE A 51 -6.18 -26.32 12.45
N PRO A 52 -7.49 -26.63 12.45
CA PRO A 52 -8.05 -27.71 11.62
C PRO A 52 -7.78 -27.46 10.12
N LYS A 53 -7.45 -28.52 9.39
CA LYS A 53 -7.24 -28.44 7.93
C LYS A 53 -8.45 -27.88 7.18
N SER A 54 -9.67 -28.15 7.64
CA SER A 54 -10.92 -27.60 7.08
C SER A 54 -10.93 -26.08 7.09
N LEU A 55 -10.47 -25.48 8.18
CA LEU A 55 -10.36 -24.02 8.31
C LEU A 55 -9.35 -23.42 7.32
N CYS A 56 -8.18 -24.06 7.18
CA CYS A 56 -7.16 -23.63 6.22
C CYS A 56 -7.63 -23.74 4.75
N GLN A 57 -8.69 -24.50 4.50
CA GLN A 57 -9.28 -24.69 3.16
C GLN A 57 -10.51 -23.83 2.91
N LYS A 58 -11.12 -23.27 3.94
CA LYS A 58 -12.31 -22.40 3.83
C LYS A 58 -11.94 -21.05 3.20
N PRO A 59 -12.79 -20.47 2.34
CA PRO A 59 -12.69 -19.07 1.96
C PRO A 59 -13.07 -18.18 3.15
N HIS A 60 -12.45 -17.00 3.22
CA HIS A 60 -12.68 -16.03 4.28
C HIS A 60 -12.94 -14.64 3.71
N GLY A 61 -13.75 -13.87 4.43
CA GLY A 61 -14.02 -12.47 4.12
C GLY A 61 -12.81 -11.56 4.38
N VAL A 62 -12.99 -10.29 4.12
CA VAL A 62 -11.93 -9.27 4.11
C VAL A 62 -12.44 -8.01 4.79
N ILE A 63 -11.62 -7.39 5.62
CA ILE A 63 -11.89 -6.05 6.11
C ILE A 63 -11.48 -5.06 5.03
N TYR A 64 -12.41 -4.24 4.57
CA TYR A 64 -12.12 -3.13 3.66
C TYR A 64 -12.05 -1.81 4.41
N PHE A 65 -11.14 -0.94 3.98
CA PHE A 65 -11.05 0.43 4.48
C PHE A 65 -10.56 1.38 3.38
N GLU A 66 -10.95 2.64 3.48
CA GLU A 66 -10.54 3.67 2.55
C GLU A 66 -9.34 4.45 3.08
N SER A 67 -8.41 4.80 2.20
CA SER A 67 -7.31 5.73 2.47
C SER A 67 -7.27 6.81 1.40
N TRP A 68 -7.21 8.05 1.82
CA TRP A 68 -7.21 9.21 0.93
C TRP A 68 -5.89 9.36 0.21
N ARG A 69 -5.97 9.62 -1.10
CA ARG A 69 -4.82 9.91 -1.94
C ARG A 69 -4.72 11.41 -2.20
N ASN A 70 -3.55 11.80 -2.70
CA ASN A 70 -3.28 13.16 -3.13
C ASN A 70 -4.19 13.70 -4.26
N THR A 71 -5.12 12.90 -4.76
CA THR A 71 -6.13 13.30 -5.76
C THR A 71 -7.50 13.58 -5.13
N ASN A 72 -7.59 13.66 -3.80
CA ASN A 72 -8.85 13.76 -3.03
C ASN A 72 -9.91 12.68 -3.38
N VAL A 73 -9.44 11.53 -3.83
CA VAL A 73 -10.29 10.35 -4.08
C VAL A 73 -9.76 9.22 -3.21
N PRO A 74 -10.61 8.60 -2.39
CA PRO A 74 -10.19 7.46 -1.58
C PRO A 74 -9.85 6.26 -2.46
N ARG A 75 -8.91 5.44 -1.96
CA ARG A 75 -8.61 4.11 -2.50
C ARG A 75 -9.02 3.09 -1.47
N LEU A 76 -9.75 2.08 -1.94
CA LEU A 76 -10.13 0.94 -1.10
C LEU A 76 -8.92 0.03 -0.90
N TYR A 77 -8.56 -0.18 0.37
CA TYR A 77 -7.54 -1.11 0.84
C TYR A 77 -8.19 -2.27 1.58
N ALA A 78 -7.42 -3.33 1.79
CA ALA A 78 -7.94 -4.55 2.39
C ALA A 78 -7.00 -5.10 3.47
N ILE A 79 -7.58 -5.67 4.52
CA ILE A 79 -6.89 -6.48 5.52
C ILE A 79 -7.48 -7.89 5.41
N PRO A 80 -6.71 -8.88 4.95
CA PRO A 80 -7.18 -10.25 4.78
C PRO A 80 -7.35 -10.97 6.13
N HIS A 81 -8.12 -12.05 6.13
CA HIS A 81 -8.16 -12.99 7.23
C HIS A 81 -6.76 -13.62 7.46
N PRO A 82 -6.21 -13.64 8.70
CA PRO A 82 -4.83 -14.02 8.94
C PRO A 82 -4.48 -15.43 8.46
N ILE A 83 -5.34 -16.43 8.72
CA ILE A 83 -5.09 -17.82 8.32
C ILE A 83 -5.09 -17.97 6.79
N ALA A 84 -6.06 -17.38 6.09
CA ALA A 84 -6.11 -17.45 4.64
C ALA A 84 -4.88 -16.80 4.00
N TYR A 85 -4.48 -15.63 4.53
CA TYR A 85 -3.32 -14.91 4.03
C TYR A 85 -1.99 -15.60 4.35
N TYR A 86 -1.85 -16.20 5.55
CA TYR A 86 -0.70 -17.02 5.89
C TYR A 86 -0.52 -18.17 4.90
N ASN A 87 -1.59 -18.90 4.61
CA ASN A 87 -1.55 -20.01 3.66
C ASN A 87 -1.21 -19.59 2.21
N LEU A 88 -1.63 -18.39 1.79
CA LEU A 88 -1.23 -17.84 0.50
C LEU A 88 0.27 -17.51 0.49
N CYS A 89 0.76 -16.83 1.52
CA CYS A 89 2.17 -16.47 1.66
C CYS A 89 3.07 -17.70 1.76
N GLN A 90 2.62 -18.74 2.47
CA GLN A 90 3.31 -20.01 2.54
C GLN A 90 3.41 -20.68 1.16
N CYS A 91 2.30 -20.76 0.42
CA CYS A 91 2.31 -21.32 -0.94
C CYS A 91 3.32 -20.59 -1.84
N LEU A 92 3.38 -19.27 -1.78
CA LEU A 92 4.36 -18.48 -2.54
C LEU A 92 5.81 -18.76 -2.10
N SER A 93 6.05 -18.98 -0.81
CA SER A 93 7.38 -19.25 -0.30
C SER A 93 7.85 -20.70 -0.53
N ASP A 94 6.94 -21.67 -0.44
CA ASP A 94 7.23 -23.08 -0.73
C ASP A 94 7.62 -23.25 -2.21
N HIS A 95 6.97 -22.52 -3.10
CA HIS A 95 7.25 -22.54 -4.54
C HIS A 95 8.14 -21.37 -5.02
N ARG A 96 9.01 -20.89 -4.12
CA ARG A 96 9.96 -19.82 -4.43
C ARG A 96 10.89 -20.16 -5.61
N ASN A 97 11.31 -21.41 -5.75
CA ASN A 97 12.22 -21.81 -6.81
C ASN A 97 11.53 -21.81 -8.19
N GLU A 98 10.27 -22.24 -8.23
CA GLU A 98 9.44 -22.20 -9.42
C GLU A 98 9.15 -20.75 -9.83
N LEU A 99 8.86 -19.88 -8.87
CA LEU A 99 8.72 -18.43 -9.10
C LEU A 99 10.01 -17.80 -9.63
N LYS A 100 11.16 -18.17 -9.05
CA LYS A 100 12.46 -17.71 -9.54
C LYS A 100 12.70 -18.16 -10.98
N THR A 101 12.36 -19.41 -11.30
CA THR A 101 12.47 -19.96 -12.67
C THR A 101 11.54 -19.20 -13.62
N HIS A 102 10.29 -18.96 -13.23
CA HIS A 102 9.35 -18.15 -14.00
C HIS A 102 9.92 -16.77 -14.31
N PHE A 103 10.34 -16.01 -13.32
CA PHE A 103 10.93 -14.68 -13.54
C PHE A 103 12.18 -14.72 -14.40
N ALA A 104 13.04 -15.73 -14.24
CA ALA A 104 14.21 -15.91 -15.09
C ALA A 104 13.81 -16.12 -16.57
N GLN A 105 12.82 -16.97 -16.83
CA GLN A 105 12.29 -17.23 -18.16
C GLN A 105 11.63 -16.01 -18.78
N GLN A 106 10.79 -15.29 -18.01
CA GLN A 106 10.07 -14.12 -18.52
C GLN A 106 10.95 -12.89 -18.75
N THR A 107 12.13 -12.82 -18.12
CA THR A 107 13.01 -11.65 -18.21
C THR A 107 14.33 -11.90 -18.94
N HIS A 108 14.56 -13.11 -19.51
CA HIS A 108 15.85 -13.47 -20.12
C HIS A 108 16.21 -12.61 -21.34
N ALA A 109 15.22 -12.22 -22.14
CA ALA A 109 15.41 -11.43 -23.36
C ALA A 109 15.52 -9.91 -23.11
N GLN A 110 15.36 -9.46 -21.87
CA GLN A 110 15.41 -8.04 -21.55
C GLN A 110 16.83 -7.47 -21.64
N SER A 111 17.04 -6.43 -22.47
CA SER A 111 18.30 -5.71 -22.57
C SER A 111 18.56 -4.81 -21.33
N HIS A 112 17.52 -4.40 -20.66
CA HIS A 112 17.51 -3.63 -19.41
C HIS A 112 16.40 -4.14 -18.50
N LYS A 113 16.38 -3.74 -17.23
CA LYS A 113 15.30 -4.10 -16.32
C LYS A 113 14.03 -3.32 -16.64
N VAL A 114 13.05 -4.01 -17.22
CA VAL A 114 11.77 -3.41 -17.65
C VAL A 114 10.92 -3.02 -16.44
N SER A 115 10.60 -3.96 -15.55
CA SER A 115 9.84 -3.66 -14.34
C SER A 115 10.71 -2.95 -13.29
N ARG A 116 10.19 -1.86 -12.75
CA ARG A 116 10.85 -1.06 -11.72
C ARG A 116 10.45 -1.45 -10.29
N ILE A 117 9.59 -2.44 -10.13
CA ILE A 117 9.33 -3.07 -8.83
C ILE A 117 10.49 -4.01 -8.50
N HIS A 118 10.93 -3.94 -7.26
CA HIS A 118 12.05 -4.73 -6.79
C HIS A 118 11.66 -5.58 -5.59
N ILE A 119 11.75 -6.90 -5.76
CA ILE A 119 11.70 -7.85 -4.66
C ILE A 119 13.12 -7.97 -4.13
N ARG A 120 13.41 -7.41 -2.95
CA ARG A 120 14.74 -7.49 -2.35
C ARG A 120 14.73 -7.32 -0.85
N LYS A 121 15.72 -7.86 -0.18
CA LYS A 121 15.98 -7.59 1.22
C LYS A 121 16.51 -6.15 1.35
N GLN A 122 15.76 -5.29 2.04
CA GLN A 122 16.18 -3.92 2.31
C GLN A 122 17.05 -3.85 3.57
N LYS A 123 18.09 -3.00 3.57
CA LYS A 123 19.03 -2.90 4.70
C LYS A 123 18.41 -2.37 5.98
N ASN A 124 17.49 -1.40 5.85
CA ASN A 124 16.91 -0.64 6.96
C ASN A 124 15.38 -0.79 7.06
N SER A 125 14.81 -1.82 6.44
CA SER A 125 13.37 -2.07 6.45
C SER A 125 13.12 -3.57 6.43
N LYS A 126 12.05 -3.98 7.10
CA LYS A 126 11.54 -5.36 7.05
C LYS A 126 10.74 -5.63 5.76
N SER A 127 10.44 -4.58 4.98
CA SER A 127 9.70 -4.68 3.70
C SER A 127 10.54 -5.35 2.62
N LEU A 128 9.93 -6.26 1.85
CA LEU A 128 10.56 -6.93 0.71
C LEU A 128 10.44 -6.15 -0.59
N PHE A 129 9.45 -5.26 -0.70
CA PHE A 129 9.19 -4.52 -1.93
C PHE A 129 9.68 -3.08 -1.82
N ALA A 130 10.48 -2.66 -2.77
CA ALA A 130 10.88 -1.27 -2.90
C ALA A 130 9.98 -0.60 -3.94
N MET A 131 9.00 0.15 -3.45
CA MET A 131 8.04 0.90 -4.28
C MET A 131 8.51 2.34 -4.56
N THR A 132 9.79 2.64 -4.32
CA THR A 132 10.35 3.98 -4.47
C THR A 132 11.25 4.08 -5.70
N TYR A 133 11.19 5.23 -6.38
CA TYR A 133 12.05 5.58 -7.52
C TYR A 133 13.53 5.86 -7.15
N HIS A 134 13.90 5.72 -5.87
CA HIS A 134 15.25 6.07 -5.37
C HIS A 134 16.34 5.05 -5.71
N ASN A 135 16.05 4.04 -6.50
CA ASN A 135 16.96 2.92 -6.76
C ASN A 135 17.72 3.03 -8.08
N TRP A 136 17.68 4.18 -8.75
CA TRP A 136 18.39 4.39 -10.01
C TRP A 136 19.90 4.07 -9.94
N LYS A 137 20.54 4.29 -8.79
CA LYS A 137 21.95 3.94 -8.58
C LYS A 137 22.23 2.44 -8.65
N ILE A 138 21.25 1.61 -8.28
CA ILE A 138 21.39 0.14 -8.26
C ILE A 138 20.92 -0.46 -9.59
N ASP A 139 19.85 0.10 -10.16
CA ASP A 139 19.14 -0.49 -11.31
C ASP A 139 19.51 0.16 -12.64
N ALA A 140 20.40 1.14 -12.64
CA ALA A 140 20.65 2.06 -13.74
C ALA A 140 19.43 2.88 -14.16
N SER A 141 19.58 3.87 -15.00
CA SER A 141 18.50 4.64 -15.61
C SER A 141 18.54 4.42 -17.11
N PRO A 142 17.76 3.48 -17.65
CA PRO A 142 17.79 3.16 -19.07
C PRO A 142 17.12 4.26 -19.93
N GLU A 143 16.32 5.15 -19.29
CA GLU A 143 15.52 6.14 -19.99
C GLU A 143 16.33 7.04 -20.95
N PRO A 144 17.52 7.59 -20.60
CA PRO A 144 18.31 8.39 -21.53
C PRO A 144 18.74 7.60 -22.76
N ASP A 145 19.15 6.34 -22.59
CA ASP A 145 19.55 5.47 -23.69
C ASP A 145 18.35 5.11 -24.58
N LEU A 146 17.18 4.87 -23.97
CA LEU A 146 15.93 4.59 -24.68
C LEU A 146 15.39 5.78 -25.45
N GLN A 147 15.77 7.00 -25.11
CA GLN A 147 15.36 8.22 -25.83
C GLN A 147 16.19 8.46 -27.09
N ILE A 148 17.40 7.93 -27.17
CA ILE A 148 18.29 8.17 -28.32
C ILE A 148 17.63 7.63 -29.61
N GLY A 149 17.48 8.51 -30.60
CA GLY A 149 16.86 8.18 -31.90
C GLY A 149 15.33 8.16 -31.90
N ASN A 150 14.68 8.38 -30.77
CA ASN A 150 13.22 8.39 -30.65
C ASN A 150 12.67 9.84 -30.61
N ARG A 151 11.45 10.01 -31.15
CA ARG A 151 10.75 11.29 -31.25
C ARG A 151 9.46 11.36 -30.44
N TYR A 152 8.97 10.24 -29.99
CA TYR A 152 7.72 10.14 -29.22
C TYR A 152 7.91 9.28 -27.98
N MET A 153 7.16 9.64 -26.95
CA MET A 153 7.02 8.88 -25.71
C MET A 153 5.56 8.48 -25.54
N VAL A 154 5.32 7.20 -25.38
CA VAL A 154 3.99 6.64 -25.04
C VAL A 154 3.94 6.42 -23.55
N ARG A 155 2.94 7.01 -22.88
CA ARG A 155 2.54 6.66 -21.52
C ARG A 155 1.25 5.89 -21.58
N ALA A 156 1.20 4.73 -20.93
CA ALA A 156 0.01 3.89 -20.86
C ALA A 156 -0.14 3.31 -19.45
N ASP A 157 -1.37 3.17 -19.00
CA ASP A 157 -1.73 2.70 -17.64
C ASP A 157 -2.75 1.57 -17.77
N ILE A 158 -2.65 0.52 -16.94
CA ILE A 158 -3.64 -0.54 -16.86
C ILE A 158 -4.81 -0.06 -16.01
N SER A 159 -6.02 -0.15 -16.55
CA SER A 159 -7.23 0.25 -15.84
C SER A 159 -7.45 -0.63 -14.60
N THR A 160 -7.57 -0.01 -13.41
CA THR A 160 -7.85 -0.70 -12.14
C THR A 160 -7.05 -1.99 -11.95
N CYS A 161 -5.74 -1.96 -12.22
CA CYS A 161 -4.86 -3.11 -12.40
C CYS A 161 -5.11 -4.25 -11.39
N PHE A 162 -4.92 -4.00 -10.09
CA PHE A 162 -5.11 -5.03 -9.05
C PHE A 162 -6.54 -5.56 -8.97
N GLN A 163 -7.52 -4.69 -9.14
CA GLN A 163 -8.95 -5.04 -9.04
C GLN A 163 -9.45 -5.80 -10.27
N SER A 164 -8.76 -5.63 -11.44
CA SER A 164 -9.12 -6.30 -12.69
C SER A 164 -8.40 -7.63 -12.88
N MET A 165 -7.35 -7.92 -12.10
CA MET A 165 -6.61 -9.17 -12.26
C MET A 165 -7.46 -10.37 -11.89
N TYR A 166 -7.58 -11.32 -12.81
CA TYR A 166 -8.28 -12.56 -12.62
C TYR A 166 -7.35 -13.61 -12.01
N THR A 167 -7.76 -14.30 -10.94
CA THR A 167 -6.86 -15.23 -10.24
C THR A 167 -6.39 -16.36 -11.13
N HIS A 168 -7.25 -16.83 -12.05
CA HIS A 168 -6.88 -17.86 -13.05
C HIS A 168 -5.83 -17.37 -14.06
N ALA A 169 -5.56 -16.06 -14.15
CA ALA A 169 -4.45 -15.55 -14.94
C ALA A 169 -3.07 -15.96 -14.36
N LEU A 170 -2.99 -16.33 -13.07
CA LEU A 170 -1.77 -16.86 -12.46
C LEU A 170 -1.31 -18.17 -13.13
N PRO A 171 -2.13 -19.25 -13.19
CA PRO A 171 -1.78 -20.44 -13.96
C PRO A 171 -1.49 -20.13 -15.44
N TRP A 172 -2.23 -19.20 -16.07
CA TRP A 172 -1.96 -18.84 -17.47
C TRP A 172 -0.58 -18.24 -17.68
N ALA A 173 -0.14 -17.39 -16.75
CA ALA A 173 1.19 -16.78 -16.81
C ALA A 173 2.31 -17.80 -16.51
N LEU A 174 2.07 -18.73 -15.58
CA LEU A 174 3.07 -19.70 -15.11
C LEU A 174 3.31 -20.84 -16.11
N VAL A 175 2.26 -21.40 -16.71
CA VAL A 175 2.35 -22.61 -17.55
C VAL A 175 1.68 -22.49 -18.92
N GLY A 176 1.16 -21.32 -19.26
CA GLY A 176 0.40 -21.07 -20.49
C GLY A 176 -1.07 -21.45 -20.39
N LYS A 177 -1.92 -20.70 -21.14
CA LYS A 177 -3.40 -20.79 -21.03
C LYS A 177 -3.96 -22.18 -21.39
N LEU A 178 -3.36 -22.87 -22.37
CA LEU A 178 -3.80 -24.21 -22.78
C LEU A 178 -3.52 -25.25 -21.68
N THR A 179 -2.29 -25.31 -21.18
CA THR A 179 -1.89 -26.24 -20.12
C THR A 179 -2.69 -25.98 -18.84
N ALA A 180 -2.85 -24.73 -18.46
CA ALA A 180 -3.65 -24.35 -17.28
C ALA A 180 -5.12 -24.81 -17.41
N LYS A 181 -5.72 -24.71 -18.61
CA LYS A 181 -7.10 -25.19 -18.86
C LYS A 181 -7.22 -26.71 -18.82
N GLN A 182 -6.23 -27.42 -19.33
CA GLN A 182 -6.22 -28.90 -19.34
C GLN A 182 -6.08 -29.44 -17.90
N SER A 183 -5.27 -28.81 -17.08
CA SER A 183 -5.00 -29.24 -15.68
C SER A 183 -5.89 -28.57 -14.64
N LYS A 184 -6.90 -27.78 -15.00
CA LYS A 184 -7.70 -26.95 -14.08
C LYS A 184 -8.33 -27.71 -12.91
N ALA A 185 -8.64 -29.00 -13.11
CA ALA A 185 -9.23 -29.86 -12.09
C ALA A 185 -8.19 -30.50 -11.16
N ASP A 186 -6.92 -30.49 -11.52
CA ASP A 186 -5.84 -31.06 -10.72
C ASP A 186 -5.46 -30.14 -9.57
N ARG A 187 -5.87 -30.53 -8.37
CA ARG A 187 -5.61 -29.82 -7.10
C ARG A 187 -4.27 -30.16 -6.47
N THR A 188 -3.45 -30.99 -7.13
CA THR A 188 -2.11 -31.35 -6.65
C THR A 188 -1.01 -30.46 -7.23
N VAL A 189 -1.27 -29.83 -8.36
CA VAL A 189 -0.30 -28.94 -8.99
C VAL A 189 -0.29 -27.56 -8.33
N TRP A 190 0.90 -27.08 -8.06
CA TRP A 190 1.12 -25.89 -7.26
C TRP A 190 0.49 -24.60 -7.80
N TYR A 191 0.48 -24.40 -9.10
CA TYR A 191 -0.10 -23.19 -9.71
C TYR A 191 -1.64 -23.15 -9.57
N ASN A 192 -2.32 -24.30 -9.53
CA ASN A 192 -3.75 -24.38 -9.22
C ASN A 192 -3.99 -24.19 -7.70
N ILE A 193 -3.07 -24.67 -6.86
CA ILE A 193 -3.11 -24.39 -5.41
C ILE A 193 -2.94 -22.89 -5.17
N LEU A 194 -2.01 -22.23 -5.86
CA LEU A 194 -1.80 -20.78 -5.76
C LEU A 194 -3.06 -20.00 -6.17
N ASP A 195 -3.69 -20.36 -7.29
CA ASP A 195 -4.95 -19.78 -7.73
C ASP A 195 -6.04 -19.92 -6.65
N GLN A 196 -6.24 -21.14 -6.14
CA GLN A 196 -7.22 -21.39 -5.06
C GLN A 196 -6.92 -20.59 -3.78
N LYS A 197 -5.66 -20.51 -3.36
CA LYS A 197 -5.28 -19.72 -2.19
C LYS A 197 -5.53 -18.23 -2.42
N SER A 198 -5.29 -17.74 -3.65
CA SER A 198 -5.57 -16.36 -4.03
C SER A 198 -7.08 -16.03 -4.00
N MET A 199 -7.94 -16.99 -4.37
CA MET A 199 -9.40 -16.84 -4.23
C MET A 199 -9.84 -16.85 -2.76
N LYS A 200 -9.27 -17.74 -1.93
CA LYS A 200 -9.68 -17.94 -0.54
C LYS A 200 -9.44 -16.73 0.36
N VAL A 201 -8.44 -15.93 0.07
CA VAL A 201 -8.19 -14.67 0.80
C VAL A 201 -9.20 -13.57 0.48
N LYS A 202 -10.09 -13.81 -0.50
CA LYS A 202 -11.12 -12.87 -0.94
C LYS A 202 -12.49 -13.58 -1.06
N ASN A 203 -12.87 -14.30 -0.03
CA ASN A 203 -14.17 -15.00 0.07
C ASN A 203 -14.48 -15.95 -1.11
N GLY A 204 -13.46 -16.51 -1.76
CA GLY A 204 -13.63 -17.41 -2.92
C GLY A 204 -13.83 -16.68 -4.24
N GLU A 205 -13.76 -15.36 -4.30
CA GLU A 205 -13.90 -14.59 -5.51
C GLU A 205 -12.67 -14.72 -6.41
N THR A 206 -12.92 -14.83 -7.73
CA THR A 206 -11.88 -14.98 -8.75
C THR A 206 -11.36 -13.67 -9.30
N HIS A 207 -12.09 -12.57 -9.09
CA HIS A 207 -11.75 -11.25 -9.61
C HIS A 207 -11.08 -10.36 -8.56
N GLY A 208 -9.94 -9.78 -8.93
CA GLY A 208 -9.19 -8.78 -8.18
C GLY A 208 -8.28 -9.34 -7.11
N PHE A 209 -7.06 -8.79 -7.04
CA PHE A 209 -6.17 -8.96 -5.91
C PHE A 209 -6.42 -7.85 -4.88
N LEU A 210 -6.17 -8.17 -3.61
CA LEU A 210 -6.31 -7.21 -2.52
C LEU A 210 -5.29 -6.08 -2.64
N ILE A 211 -5.70 -4.84 -2.44
CA ILE A 211 -4.79 -3.70 -2.38
C ILE A 211 -4.35 -3.51 -0.93
N GLY A 212 -3.04 -3.48 -0.69
CA GLY A 212 -2.43 -3.31 0.62
C GLY A 212 -1.50 -4.45 1.00
N PRO A 213 -1.95 -5.71 1.03
CA PRO A 213 -1.09 -6.85 1.36
C PRO A 213 0.02 -7.06 0.32
N HIS A 214 1.23 -7.35 0.79
CA HIS A 214 2.42 -7.46 -0.07
C HIS A 214 2.40 -8.65 -1.04
N ALA A 215 1.69 -9.74 -0.71
CA ALA A 215 1.55 -10.88 -1.61
C ALA A 215 0.92 -10.47 -2.96
N SER A 216 0.01 -9.49 -2.96
CA SER A 216 -0.60 -8.97 -4.18
C SER A 216 0.40 -8.38 -5.17
N ASN A 217 1.49 -7.76 -4.67
CA ASN A 217 2.56 -7.24 -5.52
C ASN A 217 3.30 -8.39 -6.24
N LEU A 218 3.55 -9.51 -5.54
CA LEU A 218 4.19 -10.68 -6.13
C LEU A 218 3.27 -11.37 -7.14
N LEU A 219 1.99 -11.53 -6.80
CA LEU A 219 0.99 -12.12 -7.69
C LEU A 219 0.83 -11.30 -8.97
N SER A 220 0.76 -9.97 -8.87
CA SER A 220 0.68 -9.11 -10.05
C SER A 220 1.92 -9.21 -10.93
N GLU A 221 3.13 -9.27 -10.35
CA GLU A 221 4.37 -9.41 -11.12
C GLU A 221 4.48 -10.75 -11.85
N ILE A 222 3.91 -11.84 -11.33
CA ILE A 222 3.82 -13.12 -12.07
C ILE A 222 3.12 -12.92 -13.42
N ILE A 223 2.01 -12.19 -13.43
CA ILE A 223 1.23 -11.94 -14.64
C ILE A 223 1.91 -10.88 -15.53
N LEU A 224 2.32 -9.77 -14.94
CA LEU A 224 2.85 -8.64 -15.69
C LEU A 224 4.21 -8.95 -16.35
N THR A 225 5.07 -9.77 -15.73
CA THR A 225 6.31 -10.20 -16.37
C THR A 225 6.08 -11.12 -17.57
N ALA A 226 5.01 -11.92 -17.58
CA ALA A 226 4.63 -12.71 -18.76
C ALA A 226 4.14 -11.82 -19.92
N ILE A 227 3.47 -10.70 -19.62
CA ILE A 227 3.13 -9.67 -20.61
C ILE A 227 4.40 -8.97 -21.10
N ASP A 228 5.30 -8.61 -20.17
CA ASP A 228 6.59 -7.97 -20.51
C ASP A 228 7.40 -8.85 -21.47
N ASN A 229 7.46 -10.15 -21.27
CA ASN A 229 8.19 -11.06 -22.15
C ASN A 229 7.68 -11.01 -23.61
N LYS A 230 6.36 -10.97 -23.82
CA LYS A 230 5.77 -10.86 -25.15
C LYS A 230 6.14 -9.55 -25.85
N LEU A 231 6.04 -8.44 -25.12
CA LEU A 231 6.38 -7.12 -25.66
C LEU A 231 7.88 -7.01 -25.97
N VAL A 232 8.75 -7.52 -25.10
CA VAL A 232 10.21 -7.53 -25.31
C VAL A 232 10.58 -8.44 -26.49
N THR A 233 9.92 -9.58 -26.63
CA THR A 233 10.13 -10.49 -27.79
C THR A 233 9.69 -9.85 -29.11
N ALA A 234 8.71 -8.93 -29.09
CA ALA A 234 8.32 -8.09 -30.21
C ALA A 234 9.22 -6.85 -30.39
N ASP A 235 10.41 -6.82 -29.74
CA ASP A 235 11.43 -5.75 -29.79
C ASP A 235 10.97 -4.39 -29.25
N TRP A 236 9.93 -4.34 -28.41
CA TRP A 236 9.54 -3.10 -27.74
C TRP A 236 10.49 -2.76 -26.61
N LYS A 237 10.93 -1.48 -26.56
CA LYS A 237 11.85 -0.94 -25.56
C LYS A 237 11.12 0.07 -24.68
N TYR A 238 10.85 -0.32 -23.44
CA TYR A 238 10.06 0.48 -22.50
C TYR A 238 10.48 0.18 -21.06
N ILE A 239 9.93 0.95 -20.14
CA ILE A 239 9.99 0.70 -18.70
C ILE A 239 8.57 0.60 -18.15
N ARG A 240 8.41 -0.17 -17.06
CA ARG A 240 7.14 -0.35 -16.37
C ARG A 240 7.26 -0.08 -14.88
N HIS A 241 6.36 0.73 -14.36
CA HIS A 241 6.17 0.98 -12.93
C HIS A 241 4.82 0.41 -12.50
N ILE A 242 4.78 -0.83 -12.01
CA ILE A 242 3.56 -1.58 -11.69
C ILE A 242 2.68 -1.70 -12.93
N ASP A 243 1.71 -0.81 -13.08
CA ASP A 243 0.71 -0.71 -14.12
C ASP A 243 0.98 0.41 -15.14
N ASP A 244 1.98 1.27 -14.87
CA ASP A 244 2.37 2.39 -15.73
C ASP A 244 3.50 1.99 -16.69
N TYR A 245 3.24 2.04 -18.00
CA TYR A 245 4.19 1.79 -19.08
C TYR A 245 4.70 3.10 -19.67
N THR A 246 6.01 3.17 -19.94
CA THR A 246 6.62 4.28 -20.67
C THR A 246 7.49 3.71 -21.79
N CYS A 247 7.07 3.89 -23.05
CA CYS A 247 7.77 3.43 -24.25
C CYS A 247 8.27 4.60 -25.07
N TYR A 248 9.45 4.45 -25.68
CA TYR A 248 10.08 5.45 -26.54
C TYR A 248 10.16 4.95 -27.98
N VAL A 249 9.68 5.71 -28.95
CA VAL A 249 9.53 5.28 -30.34
C VAL A 249 9.88 6.40 -31.33
N PRO A 250 10.34 6.01 -32.56
CA PRO A 250 10.82 6.99 -33.56
C PRO A 250 9.70 7.76 -34.25
N SER A 251 8.47 7.24 -34.34
CA SER A 251 7.37 7.89 -35.02
C SER A 251 6.03 7.72 -34.30
N TYR A 252 5.03 8.50 -34.70
CA TYR A 252 3.68 8.44 -34.15
C TYR A 252 3.00 7.12 -34.50
N GLU A 253 3.24 6.60 -35.70
CA GLU A 253 2.71 5.30 -36.16
C GLU A 253 3.26 4.18 -35.28
N LYS A 254 4.56 4.19 -34.96
CA LYS A 254 5.16 3.24 -34.03
C LYS A 254 4.60 3.35 -32.61
N ALA A 255 4.20 4.55 -32.21
CA ALA A 255 3.50 4.72 -30.93
C ALA A 255 2.12 4.05 -30.91
N GLN A 256 1.39 4.14 -32.03
CA GLN A 256 0.10 3.45 -32.19
C GLN A 256 0.26 1.92 -32.25
N GLU A 257 1.27 1.43 -32.97
CA GLU A 257 1.58 -0.01 -33.03
C GLU A 257 1.88 -0.57 -31.62
N PHE A 258 2.70 0.13 -30.82
CA PHE A 258 2.97 -0.26 -29.44
C PHE A 258 1.68 -0.37 -28.61
N LEU A 259 0.77 0.59 -28.72
CA LEU A 259 -0.50 0.55 -27.99
C LEU A 259 -1.41 -0.59 -28.45
N ILE A 260 -1.38 -0.95 -29.73
CA ILE A 260 -2.11 -2.11 -30.26
C ILE A 260 -1.55 -3.41 -29.69
N ASP A 261 -0.23 -3.58 -29.70
CA ASP A 261 0.45 -4.77 -29.18
C ASP A 261 0.26 -4.88 -27.66
N LEU A 262 0.46 -3.79 -26.92
CA LEU A 262 0.22 -3.76 -25.48
C LEU A 262 -1.24 -4.15 -25.15
N ARG A 263 -2.21 -3.58 -25.86
CA ARG A 263 -3.63 -3.93 -25.70
C ARG A 263 -3.90 -5.40 -25.99
N SER A 264 -3.28 -5.95 -27.02
CA SER A 264 -3.41 -7.37 -27.39
C SER A 264 -2.86 -8.27 -26.28
N CYS A 265 -1.65 -7.97 -25.78
CA CYS A 265 -1.04 -8.73 -24.69
C CYS A 265 -1.85 -8.65 -23.39
N LEU A 266 -2.37 -7.47 -23.04
CA LEU A 266 -3.22 -7.29 -21.87
C LEU A 266 -4.51 -8.09 -21.96
N LYS A 267 -5.17 -8.08 -23.12
CA LYS A 267 -6.42 -8.81 -23.38
C LYS A 267 -6.31 -10.32 -23.14
N GLU A 268 -5.14 -10.92 -23.33
CA GLU A 268 -4.94 -12.35 -23.07
C GLU A 268 -5.11 -12.71 -21.57
N TYR A 269 -4.89 -11.73 -20.70
CA TYR A 269 -5.02 -11.84 -19.24
C TYR A 269 -6.25 -11.09 -18.69
N ASP A 270 -7.21 -10.76 -19.58
CA ASP A 270 -8.44 -10.02 -19.25
C ASP A 270 -8.19 -8.62 -18.66
N LEU A 271 -7.04 -8.01 -18.98
CA LEU A 271 -6.68 -6.65 -18.59
C LEU A 271 -6.97 -5.67 -19.72
N SER A 272 -7.15 -4.39 -19.38
CA SER A 272 -7.45 -3.32 -20.32
C SER A 272 -6.66 -2.03 -20.04
N LEU A 273 -6.42 -1.24 -21.08
CA LEU A 273 -5.78 0.07 -20.97
C LEU A 273 -6.73 1.11 -20.40
N ASN A 274 -6.19 1.99 -19.60
CA ASN A 274 -6.85 3.20 -19.13
C ASN A 274 -6.73 4.30 -20.19
N HIS A 275 -7.78 4.46 -21.00
CA HIS A 275 -7.77 5.42 -22.11
C HIS A 275 -7.56 6.88 -21.67
N LYS A 276 -8.01 7.26 -20.46
CA LYS A 276 -7.86 8.63 -19.94
C LYS A 276 -6.41 8.95 -19.58
N LYS A 277 -5.63 7.95 -19.19
CA LYS A 277 -4.21 8.10 -18.81
C LYS A 277 -3.24 7.75 -19.95
N THR A 278 -3.72 7.07 -20.99
CA THR A 278 -2.90 6.74 -22.17
C THR A 278 -2.68 7.96 -23.04
N LYS A 279 -1.40 8.30 -23.27
CA LYS A 279 -1.00 9.50 -24.05
C LYS A 279 0.22 9.20 -24.92
N ILE A 280 0.23 9.76 -26.13
CA ILE A 280 1.41 9.85 -27.00
C ILE A 280 1.91 11.28 -26.94
N LEU A 281 3.14 11.48 -26.51
CA LEU A 281 3.75 12.80 -26.29
C LEU A 281 4.96 12.96 -27.21
N PRO A 282 5.12 14.09 -27.88
CA PRO A 282 6.35 14.37 -28.64
C PRO A 282 7.53 14.62 -27.68
N LEU A 283 8.71 14.19 -28.07
CA LEU A 283 9.96 14.51 -27.38
C LEU A 283 10.56 15.82 -27.96
N PRO A 284 11.35 16.55 -27.18
CA PRO A 284 11.80 16.23 -25.85
C PRO A 284 10.76 16.53 -24.76
N THR A 285 10.75 15.74 -23.71
CA THR A 285 9.97 15.99 -22.49
C THR A 285 10.92 16.15 -21.30
N ALA A 286 10.54 16.99 -20.34
CA ALA A 286 11.31 17.11 -19.11
C ALA A 286 11.29 15.81 -18.33
N ALA A 287 12.45 15.38 -17.81
CA ALA A 287 12.59 14.16 -17.03
C ALA A 287 11.78 14.20 -15.71
N LYS A 288 11.51 15.40 -15.20
CA LYS A 288 10.70 15.64 -14.00
C LYS A 288 9.75 16.81 -14.23
N PRO A 289 8.60 16.86 -13.56
CA PRO A 289 7.73 18.02 -13.56
C PRO A 289 8.48 19.29 -13.16
N SER A 290 8.18 20.42 -13.80
CA SER A 290 8.84 21.72 -13.56
C SER A 290 8.76 22.18 -12.12
N TRP A 291 7.67 21.90 -11.43
CA TRP A 291 7.47 22.26 -10.04
C TRP A 291 8.52 21.63 -9.09
N ILE A 292 9.09 20.46 -9.43
CA ILE A 292 10.16 19.85 -8.62
C ILE A 292 11.40 20.73 -8.64
N TYR A 293 11.78 21.24 -9.82
CA TYR A 293 12.92 22.15 -9.94
C TYR A 293 12.65 23.45 -9.18
N THR A 294 11.46 24.02 -9.35
CA THR A 294 11.07 25.25 -8.65
C THR A 294 11.18 25.10 -7.14
N LEU A 295 10.64 24.00 -6.55
CA LEU A 295 10.73 23.75 -5.11
C LEU A 295 12.17 23.49 -4.64
N THR A 296 12.98 22.76 -5.42
CA THR A 296 14.33 22.35 -5.00
C THR A 296 15.37 23.46 -5.16
N THR A 297 15.16 24.39 -6.08
CA THR A 297 16.07 25.54 -6.33
C THR A 297 15.63 26.82 -5.66
N PHE A 298 14.47 26.83 -4.98
CA PHE A 298 13.99 28.00 -4.27
C PHE A 298 14.96 28.45 -3.18
N GLN A 299 15.37 29.73 -3.26
CA GLN A 299 16.28 30.29 -2.29
C GLN A 299 15.53 30.68 -1.02
N LEU A 300 15.71 29.86 0.01
CA LEU A 300 15.11 30.10 1.32
C LEU A 300 15.82 31.26 2.04
N ILE A 301 15.08 32.27 2.48
CA ILE A 301 15.59 33.40 3.24
C ILE A 301 16.08 32.92 4.62
N ARG A 302 17.38 33.10 4.89
CA ARG A 302 18.04 32.64 6.11
C ARG A 302 18.62 33.79 6.91
N ARG A 303 18.66 33.61 8.21
CA ARG A 303 19.43 34.44 9.16
C ARG A 303 20.21 33.49 10.05
N GLU A 304 21.52 33.69 10.17
CA GLU A 304 22.41 32.86 11.00
C GLU A 304 22.27 31.36 10.70
N GLY A 305 22.13 30.97 9.44
CA GLY A 305 21.97 29.58 9.00
C GLY A 305 20.54 29.01 9.11
N HIS A 306 19.64 29.70 9.82
CA HIS A 306 18.26 29.26 10.03
C HIS A 306 17.29 29.94 9.05
N ILE A 307 16.32 29.19 8.52
CA ILE A 307 15.24 29.75 7.70
C ILE A 307 14.35 30.64 8.60
N THR A 308 14.10 31.84 8.12
CA THR A 308 13.27 32.81 8.81
C THR A 308 11.77 32.55 8.64
N TYR A 309 10.94 33.22 9.42
CA TYR A 309 9.48 33.22 9.25
C TYR A 309 9.07 33.58 7.81
N THR A 310 9.58 34.69 7.28
CA THR A 310 9.29 35.13 5.91
C THR A 310 9.80 34.15 4.87
N GLY A 311 10.91 33.47 5.14
CA GLY A 311 11.44 32.43 4.25
C GLY A 311 10.53 31.19 4.16
N VAL A 312 9.99 30.73 5.29
CA VAL A 312 9.02 29.61 5.30
C VAL A 312 7.70 30.04 4.68
N GLN A 313 7.21 31.24 5.00
CA GLN A 313 5.97 31.76 4.43
C GLN A 313 6.06 31.81 2.90
N ALA A 314 7.08 32.45 2.34
CA ALA A 314 7.27 32.56 0.90
C ALA A 314 7.39 31.17 0.22
N TYR A 315 8.05 30.22 0.87
CA TYR A 315 8.19 28.86 0.35
C TYR A 315 6.84 28.11 0.31
N LEU A 316 6.05 28.20 1.37
CA LEU A 316 4.74 27.55 1.46
C LEU A 316 3.73 28.20 0.52
N ASP A 317 3.73 29.54 0.40
CA ASP A 317 2.87 30.26 -0.53
C ASP A 317 3.21 29.87 -1.98
N MET A 318 4.50 29.76 -2.31
CA MET A 318 4.93 29.24 -3.61
C MET A 318 4.47 27.80 -3.82
N ALA A 319 4.63 26.90 -2.84
CA ALA A 319 4.22 25.51 -2.97
C ALA A 319 2.70 25.40 -3.18
N ILE A 320 1.90 26.18 -2.45
CA ILE A 320 0.43 26.26 -2.62
C ILE A 320 0.11 26.80 -4.03
N GLY A 321 0.77 27.86 -4.48
CA GLY A 321 0.59 28.41 -5.81
C GLY A 321 0.88 27.39 -6.92
N LEU A 322 1.99 26.64 -6.79
CA LEU A 322 2.34 25.55 -7.71
C LEU A 322 1.28 24.43 -7.68
N MET A 323 0.79 24.04 -6.50
CA MET A 323 -0.25 23.04 -6.35
C MET A 323 -1.53 23.45 -7.12
N LEU A 324 -1.97 24.68 -6.95
CA LEU A 324 -3.16 25.20 -7.63
C LEU A 324 -2.95 25.31 -9.16
N THR A 325 -1.75 25.72 -9.59
CA THR A 325 -1.44 25.89 -11.03
C THR A 325 -1.34 24.55 -11.76
N HIS A 326 -0.77 23.53 -11.10
CA HIS A 326 -0.56 22.21 -11.69
C HIS A 326 -1.69 21.21 -11.41
N ASP A 327 -2.66 21.58 -10.59
CA ASP A 327 -3.71 20.68 -10.06
C ASP A 327 -3.12 19.36 -9.50
N ASP A 328 -2.01 19.50 -8.77
CA ASP A 328 -1.25 18.37 -8.22
C ASP A 328 -0.95 18.58 -6.73
N THR A 329 -1.74 17.95 -5.88
CA THR A 329 -1.59 18.07 -4.43
C THR A 329 -0.36 17.32 -3.88
N ALA A 330 0.31 16.46 -4.68
CA ALA A 330 1.59 15.84 -4.29
C ALA A 330 2.69 16.90 -4.04
N ILE A 331 2.55 18.09 -4.59
CA ILE A 331 3.47 19.22 -4.41
C ILE A 331 3.62 19.59 -2.93
N ILE A 332 2.50 19.63 -2.18
CA ILE A 332 2.53 19.97 -0.74
C ILE A 332 3.24 18.88 0.05
N ASN A 333 2.98 17.59 -0.24
CA ASN A 333 3.71 16.49 0.40
C ASN A 333 5.23 16.61 0.17
N TYR A 334 5.63 16.95 -1.05
CA TYR A 334 7.04 17.13 -1.39
C TYR A 334 7.64 18.35 -0.63
N ALA A 335 6.92 19.46 -0.59
CA ALA A 335 7.34 20.67 0.12
C ALA A 335 7.53 20.45 1.61
N ILE A 336 6.61 19.72 2.28
CA ILE A 336 6.70 19.36 3.69
C ILE A 336 7.98 18.56 3.96
N LYS A 337 8.25 17.52 3.16
CA LYS A 337 9.43 16.66 3.32
C LYS A 337 10.76 17.38 3.04
N MET A 338 10.72 18.44 2.23
CA MET A 338 11.89 19.30 2.00
C MET A 338 12.16 20.22 3.18
N LEU A 339 11.11 20.80 3.80
CA LEU A 339 11.25 21.69 4.96
C LEU A 339 11.69 20.96 6.23
N GLU A 340 11.24 19.73 6.43
CA GLU A 340 11.63 18.93 7.62
C GLU A 340 13.14 18.80 7.76
N LYS A 341 13.87 18.73 6.66
CA LYS A 341 15.35 18.61 6.62
C LYS A 341 16.09 19.93 6.89
N GLN A 342 15.35 21.01 7.10
CA GLN A 342 15.94 22.35 7.23
C GLN A 342 15.96 22.82 8.68
N SER A 343 16.93 23.67 9.00
CA SER A 343 16.97 24.37 10.28
C SER A 343 16.13 25.64 10.20
N LEU A 344 15.13 25.78 11.09
CA LEU A 344 14.17 26.88 11.13
C LEU A 344 14.29 27.67 12.44
N THR A 345 14.06 29.00 12.38
CA THR A 345 13.86 29.80 13.58
C THR A 345 12.59 29.39 14.33
N GLN A 346 12.45 29.71 15.62
CA GLN A 346 11.29 29.32 16.42
C GLN A 346 9.96 29.84 15.86
N ASN A 347 9.94 31.09 15.38
CA ASN A 347 8.75 31.66 14.73
C ASN A 347 8.40 30.96 13.42
N ALA A 348 9.42 30.57 12.62
CA ALA A 348 9.24 29.81 11.41
C ALA A 348 8.66 28.39 11.69
N LYS A 349 9.15 27.71 12.73
CA LYS A 349 8.58 26.42 13.18
C LYS A 349 7.11 26.56 13.59
N SER A 350 6.77 27.58 14.37
CA SER A 350 5.39 27.84 14.79
C SER A 350 4.46 28.12 13.58
N TYR A 351 4.92 28.90 12.63
CA TYR A 351 4.15 29.19 11.41
C TYR A 351 3.96 27.90 10.57
N CYS A 352 5.04 27.17 10.32
CA CYS A 352 5.01 25.92 9.58
C CYS A 352 4.04 24.91 10.23
N LEU A 353 4.15 24.68 11.55
CA LEU A 353 3.25 23.82 12.30
C LEU A 353 1.78 24.19 12.07
N LYS A 354 1.41 25.45 12.31
CA LYS A 354 0.02 25.90 12.20
C LYS A 354 -0.53 25.79 10.78
N THR A 355 0.29 26.15 9.77
CA THR A 355 -0.08 26.02 8.36
C THR A 355 -0.27 24.56 7.97
N MET A 356 0.61 23.64 8.41
CA MET A 356 0.47 22.21 8.10
C MET A 356 -0.74 21.59 8.79
N LEU A 357 -1.06 21.98 10.03
CA LEU A 357 -2.29 21.55 10.68
C LEU A 357 -3.53 22.02 9.93
N HIS A 358 -3.53 23.27 9.44
CA HIS A 358 -4.63 23.78 8.61
C HIS A 358 -4.76 23.01 7.30
N LEU A 359 -3.66 22.81 6.58
CA LEU A 359 -3.67 22.08 5.31
C LEU A 359 -4.12 20.62 5.47
N SER A 360 -3.80 19.96 6.61
CA SER A 360 -4.23 18.58 6.84
C SER A 360 -5.74 18.41 7.02
N VAL A 361 -6.46 19.46 7.42
CA VAL A 361 -7.93 19.44 7.46
C VAL A 361 -8.52 19.53 6.05
N ILE A 362 -7.89 20.32 5.17
CA ILE A 362 -8.35 20.49 3.78
C ILE A 362 -7.94 19.29 2.92
N TYR A 363 -6.76 18.75 3.17
CA TYR A 363 -6.15 17.66 2.40
C TYR A 363 -5.85 16.46 3.31
N PRO A 364 -6.82 15.56 3.55
CA PRO A 364 -6.69 14.44 4.51
C PRO A 364 -5.50 13.52 4.25
N TYR A 365 -5.04 13.36 3.01
CA TYR A 365 -3.85 12.56 2.69
C TYR A 365 -2.54 13.05 3.36
N LEU A 366 -2.53 14.25 3.95
CA LEU A 366 -1.42 14.79 4.74
C LEU A 366 -1.43 14.31 6.19
N ILE A 367 -2.56 13.83 6.70
CA ILE A 367 -2.71 13.43 8.11
C ILE A 367 -1.68 12.38 8.54
N PRO A 368 -1.42 11.31 7.76
CA PRO A 368 -0.40 10.31 8.12
C PRO A 368 1.02 10.87 8.22
N LEU A 369 1.29 12.03 7.63
CA LEU A 369 2.62 12.67 7.67
C LEU A 369 2.84 13.51 8.93
N LEU A 370 1.79 13.91 9.63
CA LEU A 370 1.88 14.83 10.76
C LEU A 370 2.86 14.40 11.85
N PRO A 371 2.88 13.13 12.34
CA PRO A 371 3.79 12.74 13.42
C PRO A 371 5.25 12.99 13.10
N GLU A 372 5.74 12.49 11.95
CA GLU A 372 7.17 12.49 11.63
C GLU A 372 7.64 13.79 10.98
N TYR A 373 6.79 14.42 10.16
CA TYR A 373 7.20 15.60 9.36
C TYR A 373 6.73 16.94 9.93
N VAL A 374 5.84 16.92 10.95
CA VAL A 374 5.28 18.16 11.53
C VAL A 374 5.39 18.19 13.05
N PHE A 375 4.82 17.20 13.76
CA PHE A 375 4.79 17.23 15.23
C PHE A 375 6.19 17.18 15.83
N LYS A 376 6.98 16.21 15.40
CA LYS A 376 8.33 16.00 15.90
C LYS A 376 9.29 17.13 15.54
N PRO A 377 9.48 17.53 14.25
CA PRO A 377 10.45 18.56 13.88
C PRO A 377 10.08 19.96 14.39
N TYR A 378 8.79 20.27 14.50
CA TYR A 378 8.34 21.62 14.91
C TYR A 378 7.87 21.70 16.35
N HIS A 379 8.12 20.65 17.16
CA HIS A 379 7.82 20.58 18.58
C HIS A 379 6.36 20.91 18.91
N ALA A 380 5.42 20.19 18.25
CA ALA A 380 4.00 20.33 18.54
C ALA A 380 3.71 20.06 20.02
N THR A 381 3.02 20.98 20.67
CA THR A 381 2.62 20.81 22.07
C THR A 381 1.38 19.90 22.17
N PRO A 382 1.10 19.30 23.36
CA PRO A 382 -0.13 18.54 23.58
C PRO A 382 -1.40 19.34 23.21
N ALA A 383 -1.41 20.65 23.45
CA ALA A 383 -2.54 21.53 23.09
C ALA A 383 -2.73 21.62 21.56
N HIS A 384 -1.67 21.67 20.77
CA HIS A 384 -1.75 21.65 19.31
C HIS A 384 -2.30 20.31 18.83
N ILE A 385 -1.80 19.21 19.39
CA ILE A 385 -2.21 17.84 19.00
C ILE A 385 -3.68 17.60 19.39
N ARG A 386 -4.09 17.96 20.59
CA ARG A 386 -5.49 17.88 21.04
C ARG A 386 -6.41 18.66 20.08
N LYS A 387 -6.06 19.93 19.81
CA LYS A 387 -6.87 20.79 18.93
C LYS A 387 -7.06 20.18 17.54
N ILE A 388 -5.98 19.72 16.90
CA ILE A 388 -6.11 19.14 15.55
C ILE A 388 -6.86 17.81 15.58
N SER A 389 -6.63 16.95 16.57
CA SER A 389 -7.33 15.67 16.71
C SER A 389 -8.83 15.88 16.90
N GLU A 390 -9.23 16.86 17.72
CA GLU A 390 -10.65 17.20 17.92
C GLU A 390 -11.33 17.67 16.62
N ILE A 391 -10.67 18.55 15.87
CA ILE A 391 -11.17 19.06 14.58
C ILE A 391 -11.29 17.92 13.56
N LEU A 392 -10.23 17.12 13.42
CA LEU A 392 -10.21 16.00 12.48
C LEU A 392 -11.29 14.97 12.82
N TYR A 393 -11.43 14.58 14.09
CA TYR A 393 -12.40 13.57 14.51
C TYR A 393 -13.83 14.02 14.22
N ARG A 394 -14.21 15.23 14.66
CA ARG A 394 -15.56 15.79 14.44
C ARG A 394 -15.92 15.90 12.96
N SER A 395 -15.01 16.45 12.17
CA SER A 395 -15.19 16.57 10.71
C SER A 395 -15.29 15.20 10.05
N ALA A 396 -14.43 14.27 10.44
CA ALA A 396 -14.32 12.95 9.84
C ALA A 396 -15.56 12.07 10.10
N VAL A 397 -16.09 12.07 11.30
CA VAL A 397 -17.33 11.33 11.63
C VAL A 397 -18.50 11.85 10.80
N THR A 398 -18.64 13.17 10.66
CA THR A 398 -19.70 13.78 9.84
C THR A 398 -19.57 13.45 8.36
N SER A 399 -18.34 13.48 7.83
CA SER A 399 -18.07 13.23 6.39
C SER A 399 -17.80 11.77 6.05
N LYS A 400 -17.86 10.86 7.04
CA LYS A 400 -17.49 9.43 6.92
C LYS A 400 -16.05 9.20 6.43
N ASN A 401 -15.15 10.15 6.69
CA ASN A 401 -13.73 9.99 6.43
C ASN A 401 -13.07 9.25 7.61
N TYR A 402 -13.28 7.95 7.69
CA TYR A 402 -12.85 7.15 8.84
C TYR A 402 -11.32 7.08 9.00
N GLU A 403 -10.53 7.23 7.93
CA GLU A 403 -9.07 7.32 8.04
C GLU A 403 -8.66 8.53 8.93
N ALA A 404 -9.25 9.69 8.70
CA ALA A 404 -8.96 10.88 9.49
C ALA A 404 -9.40 10.72 10.95
N ALA A 405 -10.56 10.08 11.22
CA ALA A 405 -11.01 9.76 12.57
C ALA A 405 -10.06 8.80 13.31
N ILE A 406 -9.61 7.75 12.63
CA ILE A 406 -8.66 6.76 13.13
C ILE A 406 -7.33 7.43 13.50
N TYR A 407 -6.80 8.28 12.62
CA TYR A 407 -5.56 9.01 12.92
C TYR A 407 -5.73 10.02 14.06
N ALA A 408 -6.89 10.68 14.19
CA ALA A 408 -7.18 11.56 15.32
C ALA A 408 -7.13 10.81 16.66
N ILE A 409 -7.74 9.62 16.73
CA ILE A 409 -7.67 8.75 17.91
C ILE A 409 -6.23 8.25 18.13
N TYR A 410 -5.53 7.83 17.07
CA TYR A 410 -4.13 7.43 17.16
C TYR A 410 -3.24 8.54 17.75
N PHE A 411 -3.43 9.79 17.33
CA PHE A 411 -2.69 10.91 17.92
C PHE A 411 -3.03 11.11 19.40
N SER A 412 -4.33 10.98 19.76
CA SER A 412 -4.76 11.04 21.16
C SER A 412 -4.06 9.98 22.01
N LEU A 413 -4.03 8.73 21.56
CA LEU A 413 -3.37 7.62 22.25
C LEU A 413 -1.86 7.83 22.35
N LYS A 414 -1.19 8.10 21.22
CA LYS A 414 0.26 8.23 21.13
C LYS A 414 0.81 9.39 21.96
N TYR A 415 0.12 10.53 21.97
CA TYR A 415 0.58 11.73 22.65
C TYR A 415 -0.13 11.98 23.99
N LYS A 416 -0.97 11.03 24.43
CA LYS A 416 -1.68 11.06 25.72
C LYS A 416 -2.49 12.34 25.91
N VAL A 417 -3.26 12.72 24.88
CA VAL A 417 -4.16 13.87 24.92
C VAL A 417 -5.61 13.38 24.91
N GLU A 418 -6.45 13.98 25.72
CA GLU A 418 -7.88 13.65 25.77
C GLU A 418 -8.59 14.08 24.48
N LEU A 419 -9.57 13.27 24.05
CA LEU A 419 -10.40 13.51 22.89
C LEU A 419 -11.89 13.28 23.22
N PRO A 420 -12.54 14.21 23.94
CA PRO A 420 -13.91 14.04 24.47
C PRO A 420 -14.98 13.85 23.38
N ALA A 421 -14.66 14.15 22.11
CA ALA A 421 -15.60 13.94 21.00
C ALA A 421 -15.79 12.47 20.64
N VAL A 422 -14.91 11.56 21.11
CA VAL A 422 -15.02 10.13 20.85
C VAL A 422 -16.17 9.54 21.66
N THR A 423 -17.11 8.89 20.97
CA THR A 423 -18.25 8.21 21.61
C THR A 423 -18.42 6.81 21.02
N ALA A 424 -18.97 5.88 21.81
CA ALA A 424 -19.26 4.53 21.34
C ALA A 424 -20.29 4.55 20.20
N GLU A 425 -21.28 5.43 20.27
CA GLU A 425 -22.34 5.58 19.27
C GLU A 425 -21.79 5.90 17.87
N ASN A 426 -20.78 6.77 17.79
CA ASN A 426 -20.13 7.10 16.51
C ASN A 426 -19.49 5.87 15.85
N ALA A 427 -18.90 5.00 16.65
CA ALA A 427 -18.28 3.77 16.17
C ALA A 427 -19.35 2.72 15.82
N ILE A 428 -20.33 2.50 16.68
CA ILE A 428 -21.42 1.52 16.49
C ILE A 428 -22.19 1.81 15.21
N ASN A 429 -22.52 3.09 14.96
CA ASN A 429 -23.26 3.52 13.77
C ASN A 429 -22.41 3.56 12.48
N SER A 430 -21.10 3.34 12.55
CA SER A 430 -20.22 3.28 11.38
C SER A 430 -20.20 1.86 10.79
N ASP A 431 -19.81 1.75 9.53
CA ASP A 431 -19.48 0.47 8.86
C ASP A 431 -17.97 0.14 8.91
N SER A 432 -17.18 0.98 9.59
CA SER A 432 -15.71 0.83 9.64
C SER A 432 -15.25 -0.06 10.79
N CYS A 433 -14.75 -1.24 10.48
CA CYS A 433 -14.08 -2.13 11.45
C CYS A 433 -12.95 -1.40 12.20
N LEU A 434 -12.14 -0.63 11.48
CA LEU A 434 -10.98 0.06 12.07
C LEU A 434 -11.41 1.20 13.00
N LEU A 435 -12.47 1.98 12.67
CA LEU A 435 -12.97 2.99 13.59
C LEU A 435 -13.47 2.37 14.88
N LYS A 436 -14.22 1.26 14.80
CA LYS A 436 -14.69 0.51 16.00
C LYS A 436 -13.52 0.07 16.86
N LEU A 437 -12.47 -0.46 16.24
CA LEU A 437 -11.26 -0.88 16.94
C LEU A 437 -10.56 0.29 17.64
N PHE A 438 -10.35 1.42 16.96
CA PHE A 438 -9.66 2.56 17.56
C PHE A 438 -10.47 3.22 18.68
N VAL A 439 -11.79 3.26 18.56
CA VAL A 439 -12.68 3.74 19.64
C VAL A 439 -12.63 2.79 20.84
N TRP A 440 -12.58 1.47 20.61
CA TRP A 440 -12.35 0.48 21.65
C TRP A 440 -11.03 0.74 22.39
N LEU A 441 -9.91 0.88 21.65
CA LEU A 441 -8.59 1.15 22.22
C LEU A 441 -8.55 2.47 23.00
N TYR A 442 -9.29 3.47 22.55
CA TYR A 442 -9.40 4.74 23.27
C TYR A 442 -10.07 4.57 24.64
N PHE A 443 -11.20 3.87 24.70
CA PHE A 443 -11.90 3.61 25.97
C PHE A 443 -11.11 2.69 26.89
N GLU A 444 -10.46 1.69 26.35
CA GLU A 444 -9.55 0.82 27.12
C GLU A 444 -8.42 1.66 27.78
N LYS A 445 -7.83 2.60 27.06
CA LYS A 445 -6.75 3.45 27.56
C LYS A 445 -7.24 4.51 28.56
N THR A 446 -8.45 5.02 28.37
CA THR A 446 -9.05 6.02 29.29
C THR A 446 -9.76 5.38 30.47
N GLY A 447 -10.01 4.07 30.47
CA GLY A 447 -10.68 3.33 31.54
C GLY A 447 -12.20 3.60 31.62
N ASP A 448 -12.83 4.00 30.51
CA ASP A 448 -14.28 4.19 30.42
C ASP A 448 -14.99 2.83 30.28
N ILE A 449 -15.33 2.25 31.43
CA ILE A 449 -15.91 0.90 31.56
C ILE A 449 -17.26 0.78 30.84
N ASP A 450 -18.11 1.83 30.95
CA ASP A 450 -19.45 1.80 30.38
C ASP A 450 -19.39 1.82 28.84
N SER A 451 -18.56 2.67 28.28
CA SER A 451 -18.32 2.71 26.84
C SER A 451 -17.65 1.43 26.33
N MET A 452 -16.69 0.87 27.08
CA MET A 452 -16.08 -0.43 26.76
C MET A 452 -17.15 -1.55 26.74
N GLN A 453 -18.08 -1.58 27.67
CA GLN A 453 -19.12 -2.61 27.69
C GLN A 453 -20.04 -2.50 26.47
N LYS A 454 -20.47 -1.29 26.10
CA LYS A 454 -21.25 -1.05 24.87
C LYS A 454 -20.50 -1.56 23.63
N MET A 455 -19.20 -1.28 23.52
CA MET A 455 -18.39 -1.75 22.41
C MET A 455 -18.22 -3.27 22.38
N ARG A 456 -18.12 -3.94 23.55
CA ARG A 456 -18.08 -5.41 23.64
C ARG A 456 -19.40 -6.05 23.22
N ASP A 457 -20.53 -5.48 23.67
CA ASP A 457 -21.85 -5.99 23.29
C ASP A 457 -22.03 -5.91 21.78
N HIS A 458 -21.64 -4.78 21.18
CA HIS A 458 -21.65 -4.62 19.73
C HIS A 458 -20.68 -5.57 19.00
N ALA A 459 -19.50 -5.83 19.56
CA ALA A 459 -18.57 -6.80 19.00
C ALA A 459 -19.15 -8.23 19.03
N ALA A 460 -19.88 -8.60 20.08
CA ALA A 460 -20.56 -9.89 20.15
C ALA A 460 -21.70 -10.02 19.13
N GLU A 461 -22.45 -8.94 18.86
CA GLU A 461 -23.44 -8.89 17.78
C GLU A 461 -22.81 -9.09 16.40
N LEU A 462 -21.72 -8.36 16.11
CA LEU A 462 -20.99 -8.49 14.85
C LEU A 462 -20.35 -9.87 14.70
N ALA A 463 -19.89 -10.49 15.79
CA ALA A 463 -19.36 -11.84 15.75
C ALA A 463 -20.38 -12.87 15.24
N ALA A 464 -21.67 -12.65 15.52
CA ALA A 464 -22.77 -13.51 15.06
C ALA A 464 -23.25 -13.17 13.64
N GLN A 465 -23.11 -11.92 13.20
CA GLN A 465 -23.64 -11.45 11.92
C GLN A 465 -22.61 -11.52 10.79
N ASP A 466 -21.42 -10.98 10.99
CA ASP A 466 -20.32 -10.88 9.99
C ASP A 466 -18.97 -10.83 10.70
N PHE A 467 -18.53 -11.98 11.21
CA PHE A 467 -17.23 -12.05 11.86
C PHE A 467 -16.09 -11.65 10.94
N ASP A 468 -16.06 -12.16 9.72
CA ASP A 468 -14.95 -11.96 8.78
C ASP A 468 -14.76 -10.49 8.38
N GLY A 469 -15.87 -9.74 8.19
CA GLY A 469 -15.82 -8.30 7.87
C GLY A 469 -15.36 -7.42 9.02
N TYR A 470 -15.46 -7.93 10.26
CA TYR A 470 -15.09 -7.18 11.47
C TYR A 470 -14.10 -7.94 12.37
N TRP A 471 -13.43 -8.98 11.85
CA TRP A 471 -12.62 -9.90 12.65
C TRP A 471 -11.61 -9.21 13.57
N LEU A 472 -10.97 -8.14 13.10
CA LEU A 472 -9.92 -7.47 13.86
C LEU A 472 -10.48 -6.74 15.10
N PHE A 473 -11.60 -6.02 14.94
CA PHE A 473 -12.29 -5.39 16.08
C PHE A 473 -12.87 -6.43 17.03
N VAL A 474 -13.57 -7.44 16.51
CA VAL A 474 -14.18 -8.53 17.30
C VAL A 474 -13.11 -9.26 18.10
N TYR A 475 -12.03 -9.65 17.44
CA TYR A 475 -10.93 -10.40 18.07
C TYR A 475 -10.24 -9.61 19.18
N GLU A 476 -9.90 -8.34 18.93
CA GLU A 476 -9.17 -7.54 19.92
C GLU A 476 -10.05 -7.14 21.11
N SER A 477 -11.33 -6.85 20.91
CA SER A 477 -12.23 -6.36 21.97
C SER A 477 -12.88 -7.45 22.80
N LEU A 478 -13.11 -8.67 22.26
CA LEU A 478 -13.74 -9.75 23.02
C LEU A 478 -12.74 -10.54 23.86
N PRO A 479 -13.13 -10.94 25.09
CA PRO A 479 -12.35 -11.86 25.89
C PRO A 479 -12.37 -13.28 25.30
N GLU A 480 -11.36 -14.10 25.63
CA GLU A 480 -11.17 -15.47 25.14
C GLU A 480 -12.44 -16.32 25.21
N LYS A 481 -13.18 -16.25 26.33
CA LYS A 481 -14.39 -17.05 26.58
C LYS A 481 -15.55 -16.78 25.62
N LEU A 482 -15.57 -15.63 24.93
CA LEU A 482 -16.59 -15.25 23.95
C LEU A 482 -16.14 -15.51 22.51
N LEU A 483 -14.89 -15.89 22.32
CA LEU A 483 -14.35 -16.30 21.02
C LEU A 483 -14.49 -17.80 20.84
N VAL A 484 -14.53 -18.26 19.59
CA VAL A 484 -14.70 -19.68 19.24
C VAL A 484 -13.60 -20.13 18.27
N ASN A 485 -13.36 -21.45 18.22
CA ASN A 485 -12.46 -22.09 17.27
C ASN A 485 -11.04 -21.47 17.27
N GLU A 486 -10.55 -21.13 16.08
CA GLU A 486 -9.23 -20.53 15.85
C GLU A 486 -8.98 -19.26 16.65
N TRP A 487 -9.98 -18.43 16.79
CA TRP A 487 -9.88 -17.16 17.48
C TRP A 487 -9.66 -17.33 18.99
N GLN A 488 -10.32 -18.34 19.58
CA GLN A 488 -10.08 -18.70 20.98
C GLN A 488 -8.66 -19.23 21.17
N ILE A 489 -8.19 -20.12 20.26
CA ILE A 489 -6.83 -20.68 20.31
C ILE A 489 -5.79 -19.56 20.23
N MET A 490 -5.97 -18.61 19.31
CA MET A 490 -5.06 -17.46 19.17
C MET A 490 -5.06 -16.57 20.41
N LYS A 491 -6.24 -16.27 20.95
CA LYS A 491 -6.37 -15.43 22.16
C LYS A 491 -5.75 -16.09 23.37
N HIS A 492 -5.95 -17.41 23.54
CA HIS A 492 -5.31 -18.22 24.59
C HIS A 492 -3.78 -18.19 24.50
N ALA A 493 -3.24 -18.20 23.27
CA ALA A 493 -1.81 -18.08 23.01
C ALA A 493 -1.26 -16.65 23.18
N GLY A 494 -2.08 -15.70 23.61
CA GLY A 494 -1.66 -14.30 23.80
C GLY A 494 -1.35 -13.54 22.53
N ILE A 495 -1.87 -13.97 21.39
CA ILE A 495 -1.65 -13.28 20.11
C ILE A 495 -2.49 -12.03 20.08
N SER A 496 -1.88 -10.90 19.67
CA SER A 496 -2.55 -9.65 19.31
C SER A 496 -2.00 -9.16 17.99
N PHE A 497 -2.86 -8.53 17.19
CA PHE A 497 -2.50 -7.86 15.94
C PHE A 497 -2.20 -6.36 16.15
N ILE A 498 -2.16 -5.93 17.40
CA ILE A 498 -1.91 -4.55 17.81
C ILE A 498 -0.70 -4.52 18.71
N GLN A 499 0.17 -3.54 18.50
CA GLN A 499 1.28 -3.19 19.38
C GLN A 499 0.87 -2.04 20.31
N ASP A 500 1.52 -1.94 21.46
CA ASP A 500 1.34 -0.80 22.37
C ASP A 500 1.60 0.52 21.64
N VAL A 501 0.72 1.50 21.89
CA VAL A 501 0.74 2.84 21.28
C VAL A 501 1.62 3.80 22.07
#